data_fe3269e7f3e4c04c82230de648f29969
#
_entry.id   fe3269e7f3e4c04c82230de648f29969
#
_cell.length_a   1.000
_cell.length_b   1.000
_cell.length_c   1.000
_cell.angle_alpha   90.00
_cell.angle_beta   90.00
_cell.angle_gamma   90.00
#
_symmetry.space_group_name_H-M   'P 1'
#
loop_
_entity.id
_entity.type
_entity.pdbx_description
1 polymer ?
#
loop_
_entity_poly.entity_id
_entity_poly.type
_entity_poly.pdbx_seq_one_letter_code
_entity_poly.pdbx_strand_id
1 'polypeptide(L)'
;MIRWGISANNHNAALAVFDGDVLKFAGESERFSKIKNDSDLNSQIIDYARSWGDPSEIYWFETPYKKSLRQLIAGQGFVSNNVKKYLQKYNISGKIKTTDHHRSHAAAGYYTSGYQEACVLVIDAIGEFHSLSMWQGQGDQLELLYNLDYRNSVGLWYSAMTQRCGLKPIEEEYILMGMAALGNPNRLTRDMLDDFIYMPIDDYNNPLQFKENLHRGCQWWRPDLTSQQDLYDIAAATQQIYEMLLERILQFALTKTSSRNLVLMGGCALNCAANHLVYKYFQNVWIMPAPGDNGSAIGAVLAHTKKHINWPGVYIGYDM
;
A
#
# COMPACT_ATOMS: atom_id res chain seq x y z
N MET A 1 -17.89 -9.59 -20.70
CA MET A 1 -16.44 -9.97 -20.92
C MET A 1 -15.81 -10.07 -19.54
N ILE A 2 -15.40 -11.28 -19.17
CA ILE A 2 -14.84 -11.54 -17.86
C ILE A 2 -13.37 -11.10 -17.81
N ARG A 3 -13.04 -10.27 -16.81
CA ARG A 3 -11.71 -9.77 -16.52
C ARG A 3 -11.35 -10.14 -15.09
N TRP A 4 -10.14 -10.64 -14.89
CA TRP A 4 -9.61 -10.87 -13.56
C TRP A 4 -8.49 -9.89 -13.26
N GLY A 5 -8.55 -9.26 -12.09
CA GLY A 5 -7.44 -8.52 -11.50
C GLY A 5 -6.78 -9.38 -10.44
N ILE A 6 -5.46 -9.43 -10.43
CA ILE A 6 -4.68 -10.29 -9.53
C ILE A 6 -3.54 -9.51 -8.90
N SER A 7 -3.47 -9.58 -7.57
CA SER A 7 -2.33 -9.22 -6.75
C SER A 7 -1.80 -10.49 -6.09
N ALA A 8 -0.56 -10.89 -6.35
CA ALA A 8 0.05 -12.08 -5.76
C ALA A 8 1.58 -12.07 -5.89
N ASN A 9 2.27 -13.08 -5.33
CA ASN A 9 3.73 -13.16 -5.24
C ASN A 9 4.36 -12.05 -4.36
N ASN A 10 3.58 -11.52 -3.46
CA ASN A 10 3.97 -10.61 -2.41
C ASN A 10 3.21 -11.03 -1.14
N HIS A 11 2.96 -10.16 -0.19
CA HIS A 11 1.97 -10.43 0.85
C HIS A 11 0.54 -10.17 0.34
N ASN A 12 -0.48 -10.75 1.00
CA ASN A 12 -1.90 -10.48 0.77
C ASN A 12 -2.38 -10.74 -0.67
N ALA A 13 -2.18 -11.97 -1.16
CA ALA A 13 -2.69 -12.33 -2.48
C ALA A 13 -4.22 -12.15 -2.55
N ALA A 14 -4.67 -11.54 -3.65
CA ALA A 14 -6.06 -11.19 -3.85
C ALA A 14 -6.46 -11.36 -5.33
N LEU A 15 -7.76 -11.60 -5.54
CA LEU A 15 -8.35 -11.76 -6.85
C LEU A 15 -9.65 -10.98 -6.94
N ALA A 16 -9.83 -10.22 -8.02
CA ALA A 16 -11.05 -9.49 -8.34
C ALA A 16 -11.61 -9.96 -9.69
N VAL A 17 -12.93 -10.11 -9.79
CA VAL A 17 -13.64 -10.50 -11.00
C VAL A 17 -14.55 -9.37 -11.45
N PHE A 18 -14.40 -8.98 -12.70
CA PHE A 18 -15.29 -8.03 -13.37
C PHE A 18 -16.02 -8.70 -14.53
N ASP A 19 -17.33 -8.45 -14.64
CA ASP A 19 -18.08 -8.70 -15.88
C ASP A 19 -18.41 -7.36 -16.54
N GLY A 20 -17.76 -7.10 -17.66
CA GLY A 20 -17.76 -5.75 -18.23
C GLY A 20 -17.15 -4.76 -17.23
N ASP A 21 -17.91 -3.73 -16.86
CA ASP A 21 -17.48 -2.69 -15.91
C ASP A 21 -18.04 -2.94 -14.48
N VAL A 22 -18.68 -4.08 -14.24
CA VAL A 22 -19.28 -4.41 -12.95
C VAL A 22 -18.36 -5.33 -12.16
N LEU A 23 -17.94 -4.89 -10.98
CA LEU A 23 -17.23 -5.71 -10.00
C LEU A 23 -18.19 -6.75 -9.42
N LYS A 24 -17.90 -8.04 -9.66
CA LYS A 24 -18.70 -9.19 -9.22
C LYS A 24 -18.18 -9.82 -7.95
N PHE A 25 -16.87 -9.85 -7.80
CA PHE A 25 -16.18 -10.49 -6.68
C PHE A 25 -14.86 -9.79 -6.44
N ALA A 26 -14.48 -9.65 -5.19
CA ALA A 26 -13.12 -9.38 -4.76
C ALA A 26 -12.85 -10.07 -3.42
N GLY A 27 -11.76 -10.81 -3.34
CA GLY A 27 -11.41 -11.55 -2.15
C GLY A 27 -9.90 -11.73 -1.98
N GLU A 28 -9.51 -11.94 -0.73
CA GLU A 28 -8.14 -12.25 -0.35
C GLU A 28 -7.95 -13.75 -0.18
N SER A 29 -6.81 -14.27 -0.57
CA SER A 29 -6.46 -15.70 -0.43
C SER A 29 -6.54 -16.17 1.02
N GLU A 30 -6.14 -15.33 1.98
CA GLU A 30 -6.16 -15.66 3.41
C GLU A 30 -7.56 -16.02 3.95
N ARG A 31 -8.62 -15.47 3.35
CA ARG A 31 -10.00 -15.78 3.75
C ARG A 31 -10.37 -17.22 3.45
N PHE A 32 -9.74 -17.79 2.44
CA PHE A 32 -9.93 -19.18 2.01
C PHE A 32 -8.89 -20.11 2.65
N SER A 33 -7.60 -19.78 2.56
CA SER A 33 -6.51 -20.63 3.09
C SER A 33 -6.38 -20.61 4.60
N LYS A 34 -6.92 -19.58 5.29
CA LYS A 34 -6.72 -19.29 6.72
C LYS A 34 -5.26 -19.05 7.11
N ILE A 35 -4.41 -18.74 6.14
CA ILE A 35 -3.02 -18.34 6.33
C ILE A 35 -2.98 -16.81 6.27
N LYS A 36 -2.61 -16.15 7.37
CA LYS A 36 -2.53 -14.69 7.43
C LYS A 36 -1.49 -14.18 6.44
N ASN A 37 -1.85 -13.12 5.70
CA ASN A 37 -1.02 -12.50 4.67
C ASN A 37 -0.56 -13.49 3.57
N ASP A 38 -1.38 -14.49 3.24
CA ASP A 38 -1.06 -15.50 2.22
C ASP A 38 -0.59 -14.82 0.93
N SER A 39 0.61 -15.16 0.51
CA SER A 39 1.27 -14.56 -0.67
C SER A 39 0.82 -15.17 -1.99
N ASP A 40 0.17 -16.35 -1.93
CA ASP A 40 -0.22 -17.12 -3.10
C ASP A 40 -1.74 -17.19 -3.26
N LEU A 41 -2.19 -17.26 -4.50
CA LEU A 41 -3.55 -17.70 -4.78
C LEU A 41 -3.70 -19.19 -4.38
N ASN A 42 -4.91 -19.60 -4.04
CA ASN A 42 -5.25 -21.00 -3.75
C ASN A 42 -6.41 -21.48 -4.63
N SER A 43 -6.63 -22.80 -4.66
CA SER A 43 -7.70 -23.38 -5.49
C SER A 43 -9.08 -22.87 -5.13
N GLN A 44 -9.35 -22.64 -3.85
CA GLN A 44 -10.67 -22.24 -3.39
C GLN A 44 -11.08 -20.85 -3.91
N ILE A 45 -10.19 -19.84 -3.80
CA ILE A 45 -10.49 -18.50 -4.33
C ILE A 45 -10.60 -18.54 -5.86
N ILE A 46 -9.77 -19.34 -6.54
CA ILE A 46 -9.78 -19.49 -7.99
C ILE A 46 -11.08 -20.17 -8.47
N ASP A 47 -11.49 -21.26 -7.81
CA ASP A 47 -12.72 -21.97 -8.16
C ASP A 47 -13.96 -21.11 -7.91
N TYR A 48 -13.94 -20.32 -6.83
CA TYR A 48 -14.98 -19.33 -6.58
C TYR A 48 -15.02 -18.23 -7.66
N ALA A 49 -13.88 -17.71 -8.05
CA ALA A 49 -13.79 -16.73 -9.13
C ALA A 49 -14.29 -17.30 -10.48
N ARG A 50 -14.00 -18.58 -10.77
CA ARG A 50 -14.49 -19.29 -11.96
C ARG A 50 -16.01 -19.46 -12.00
N SER A 51 -16.70 -19.43 -10.87
CA SER A 51 -18.16 -19.45 -10.86
C SER A 51 -18.78 -18.25 -11.61
N TRP A 52 -18.01 -17.16 -11.74
CA TRP A 52 -18.35 -15.98 -12.54
C TRP A 52 -17.88 -16.07 -14.01
N GLY A 53 -17.00 -17.03 -14.31
CA GLY A 53 -16.42 -17.31 -15.62
C GLY A 53 -14.92 -17.18 -15.68
N ASP A 54 -14.30 -17.94 -16.60
CA ASP A 54 -12.87 -17.84 -16.86
C ASP A 54 -12.49 -16.51 -17.50
N PRO A 55 -11.30 -15.94 -17.18
CA PRO A 55 -10.91 -14.63 -17.65
C PRO A 55 -10.51 -14.64 -19.13
N SER A 56 -11.05 -13.73 -19.91
CA SER A 56 -10.54 -13.40 -21.25
C SER A 56 -9.31 -12.48 -21.17
N GLU A 57 -9.26 -11.62 -20.14
CA GLU A 57 -8.15 -10.75 -19.84
C GLU A 57 -7.78 -10.83 -18.36
N ILE A 58 -6.47 -10.81 -18.08
CA ILE A 58 -5.89 -10.87 -16.73
C ILE A 58 -5.08 -9.61 -16.53
N TYR A 59 -5.31 -8.92 -15.42
CA TYR A 59 -4.64 -7.70 -15.04
C TYR A 59 -3.80 -7.94 -13.79
N TRP A 60 -2.48 -7.80 -13.93
CA TRP A 60 -1.52 -7.99 -12.85
C TRP A 60 -1.13 -6.65 -12.23
N PHE A 61 -1.12 -6.57 -10.92
CA PHE A 61 -1.04 -5.33 -10.13
C PHE A 61 0.31 -4.62 -10.15
N GLU A 62 1.38 -5.26 -10.60
CA GLU A 62 2.74 -4.70 -10.62
C GLU A 62 3.43 -4.99 -11.96
N THR A 63 4.58 -4.32 -12.20
CA THR A 63 5.41 -4.53 -13.38
C THR A 63 6.53 -5.53 -13.05
N PRO A 64 6.44 -6.80 -13.48
CA PRO A 64 7.32 -7.88 -13.00
C PRO A 64 8.80 -7.64 -13.24
N TYR A 65 9.18 -7.05 -14.38
CA TYR A 65 10.59 -6.79 -14.69
C TYR A 65 11.17 -5.67 -13.80
N LYS A 66 10.39 -4.66 -13.44
CA LYS A 66 10.81 -3.61 -12.51
C LYS A 66 11.07 -4.18 -11.12
N LYS A 67 10.19 -5.07 -10.65
CA LYS A 67 10.37 -5.81 -9.39
C LYS A 67 11.65 -6.64 -9.41
N SER A 68 11.87 -7.43 -10.46
CA SER A 68 13.09 -8.24 -10.60
C SER A 68 14.36 -7.39 -10.61
N LEU A 69 14.34 -6.24 -11.31
CA LEU A 69 15.46 -5.29 -11.33
C LEU A 69 15.72 -4.69 -9.95
N ARG A 70 14.68 -4.25 -9.25
CA ARG A 70 14.83 -3.73 -7.88
C ARG A 70 15.42 -4.77 -6.93
N GLN A 71 14.93 -6.01 -6.99
CA GLN A 71 15.44 -7.11 -6.15
C GLN A 71 16.92 -7.38 -6.43
N LEU A 72 17.34 -7.32 -7.68
CA LEU A 72 18.76 -7.46 -8.07
C LEU A 72 19.61 -6.31 -7.49
N ILE A 73 19.15 -5.06 -7.63
CA ILE A 73 19.82 -3.87 -7.09
C ILE A 73 19.89 -3.91 -5.56
N ALA A 74 18.85 -4.42 -4.90
CA ALA A 74 18.81 -4.60 -3.45
C ALA A 74 19.67 -5.76 -2.92
N GLY A 75 20.39 -6.46 -3.81
CA GLY A 75 21.29 -7.58 -3.44
C GLY A 75 20.57 -8.87 -3.08
N GLN A 76 19.30 -9.04 -3.49
CA GLN A 76 18.52 -10.27 -3.28
C GLN A 76 18.80 -11.35 -4.37
N GLY A 77 19.71 -11.07 -5.31
CA GLY A 77 19.95 -11.91 -6.47
C GLY A 77 18.89 -11.74 -7.56
N PHE A 78 19.01 -12.56 -8.63
CA PHE A 78 18.01 -12.54 -9.71
C PHE A 78 16.79 -13.37 -9.33
N VAL A 79 15.67 -12.72 -9.06
CA VAL A 79 14.38 -13.36 -8.79
C VAL A 79 13.50 -13.20 -10.03
N SER A 80 13.07 -14.33 -10.60
CA SER A 80 12.19 -14.33 -11.77
C SER A 80 10.73 -14.15 -11.33
N ASN A 81 10.16 -12.98 -11.58
CA ASN A 81 8.75 -12.69 -11.34
C ASN A 81 7.89 -12.99 -12.59
N ASN A 82 7.96 -14.21 -13.09
CA ASN A 82 7.28 -14.61 -14.34
C ASN A 82 5.78 -14.88 -14.09
N VAL A 83 4.94 -13.89 -14.37
CA VAL A 83 3.48 -13.96 -14.19
C VAL A 83 2.86 -15.10 -15.00
N LYS A 84 3.30 -15.32 -16.25
CA LYS A 84 2.75 -16.41 -17.08
C LYS A 84 2.99 -17.77 -16.44
N LYS A 85 4.21 -18.02 -15.93
CA LYS A 85 4.55 -19.26 -15.21
C LYS A 85 3.75 -19.40 -13.92
N TYR A 86 3.54 -18.30 -13.20
CA TYR A 86 2.73 -18.29 -12.00
C TYR A 86 1.27 -18.68 -12.29
N LEU A 87 0.64 -18.08 -13.30
CA LEU A 87 -0.74 -18.37 -13.67
C LEU A 87 -0.93 -19.80 -14.19
N GLN A 88 0.08 -20.34 -14.91
CA GLN A 88 0.08 -21.73 -15.37
C GLN A 88 0.02 -22.74 -14.23
N LYS A 89 0.62 -22.44 -13.06
CA LYS A 89 0.54 -23.27 -11.84
C LYS A 89 -0.91 -23.53 -11.43
N TYR A 90 -1.80 -22.61 -11.73
CA TYR A 90 -3.22 -22.65 -11.36
C TYR A 90 -4.16 -22.90 -12.55
N ASN A 91 -3.63 -23.26 -13.71
CA ASN A 91 -4.40 -23.43 -14.94
C ASN A 91 -5.24 -22.19 -15.31
N ILE A 92 -4.70 -20.98 -15.02
CA ILE A 92 -5.33 -19.72 -15.41
C ILE A 92 -4.74 -19.27 -16.75
N SER A 93 -5.60 -19.01 -17.72
CA SER A 93 -5.23 -18.57 -19.07
C SER A 93 -6.03 -17.32 -19.48
N GLY A 94 -5.41 -16.45 -20.27
CA GLY A 94 -6.01 -15.21 -20.76
C GLY A 94 -4.95 -14.24 -21.25
N LYS A 95 -5.39 -13.12 -21.81
CA LYS A 95 -4.47 -12.06 -22.24
C LYS A 95 -3.96 -11.29 -21.03
N ILE A 96 -2.67 -11.40 -20.72
CA ILE A 96 -2.05 -10.78 -19.54
C ILE A 96 -1.69 -9.33 -19.86
N LYS A 97 -2.08 -8.42 -18.96
CA LYS A 97 -1.68 -7.01 -18.90
C LYS A 97 -1.09 -6.73 -17.52
N THR A 98 -0.08 -5.88 -17.44
CA THR A 98 0.54 -5.46 -16.18
C THR A 98 0.34 -3.97 -15.96
N THR A 99 0.36 -3.55 -14.71
CA THR A 99 0.25 -2.14 -14.32
C THR A 99 1.34 -1.80 -13.32
N ASP A 100 1.73 -0.55 -13.21
CA ASP A 100 2.65 -0.15 -12.15
C ASP A 100 1.98 -0.27 -10.78
N HIS A 101 2.72 -0.71 -9.77
CA HIS A 101 2.23 -0.98 -8.43
C HIS A 101 1.47 0.23 -7.84
N HIS A 102 2.11 1.39 -7.76
CA HIS A 102 1.45 2.60 -7.24
C HIS A 102 0.27 3.06 -8.11
N ARG A 103 0.31 2.82 -9.42
CA ARG A 103 -0.83 3.10 -10.29
C ARG A 103 -2.01 2.18 -10.01
N SER A 104 -1.77 0.92 -9.63
CA SER A 104 -2.84 0.01 -9.25
C SER A 104 -3.53 0.47 -7.96
N HIS A 105 -2.77 0.88 -6.93
CA HIS A 105 -3.33 1.48 -5.72
C HIS A 105 -4.14 2.74 -6.04
N ALA A 106 -3.55 3.67 -6.78
CA ALA A 106 -4.20 4.93 -7.11
C ALA A 106 -5.52 4.72 -7.88
N ALA A 107 -5.52 3.78 -8.85
CA ALA A 107 -6.71 3.45 -9.62
C ALA A 107 -7.77 2.76 -8.76
N ALA A 108 -7.37 1.85 -7.85
CA ALA A 108 -8.30 1.22 -6.91
C ALA A 108 -9.05 2.27 -6.09
N GLY A 109 -8.32 3.19 -5.49
CA GLY A 109 -8.92 4.25 -4.68
C GLY A 109 -9.74 5.24 -5.51
N TYR A 110 -9.18 5.78 -6.58
CA TYR A 110 -9.83 6.85 -7.34
C TYR A 110 -11.12 6.40 -8.02
N TYR A 111 -11.08 5.30 -8.77
CA TYR A 111 -12.24 4.86 -9.54
C TYR A 111 -13.35 4.19 -8.70
N THR A 112 -13.09 3.97 -7.40
CA THR A 112 -14.10 3.51 -6.43
C THR A 112 -14.62 4.61 -5.52
N SER A 113 -13.99 5.80 -5.50
CA SER A 113 -14.31 6.90 -4.58
C SER A 113 -15.62 7.61 -4.90
N GLY A 114 -16.07 7.55 -6.16
CA GLY A 114 -17.17 8.36 -6.65
C GLY A 114 -16.82 9.83 -6.94
N TYR A 115 -15.57 10.27 -6.66
CA TYR A 115 -15.13 11.63 -6.92
C TYR A 115 -14.78 11.83 -8.39
N GLN A 116 -15.29 12.91 -8.98
CA GLN A 116 -14.92 13.32 -10.35
C GLN A 116 -13.58 14.07 -10.39
N GLU A 117 -13.14 14.60 -9.24
CA GLU A 117 -11.85 15.23 -9.05
C GLU A 117 -11.33 14.87 -7.66
N ALA A 118 -10.06 14.47 -7.57
CA ALA A 118 -9.40 14.19 -6.29
C ALA A 118 -7.88 14.28 -6.39
N CYS A 119 -7.25 14.69 -5.28
CA CYS A 119 -5.87 14.31 -4.99
C CYS A 119 -5.84 12.84 -4.59
N VAL A 120 -5.03 12.01 -5.26
CA VAL A 120 -4.86 10.62 -4.89
C VAL A 120 -3.45 10.45 -4.32
N LEU A 121 -3.38 10.06 -3.07
CA LEU A 121 -2.13 9.87 -2.35
C LEU A 121 -1.95 8.37 -2.05
N VAL A 122 -0.88 7.80 -2.55
CA VAL A 122 -0.47 6.42 -2.27
C VAL A 122 0.77 6.46 -1.39
N ILE A 123 0.67 5.92 -0.17
CA ILE A 123 1.79 5.81 0.77
C ILE A 123 1.95 4.34 1.13
N ASP A 124 3.09 3.78 0.75
CA ASP A 124 3.36 2.36 0.93
C ASP A 124 4.77 2.12 1.49
N ALA A 125 5.06 0.87 1.86
CA ALA A 125 6.42 0.51 2.25
C ALA A 125 7.35 0.54 1.04
N ILE A 126 7.00 -0.21 0.00
CA ILE A 126 7.77 -0.26 -1.24
C ILE A 126 6.94 -0.90 -2.37
N GLY A 127 6.66 -0.13 -3.41
CA GLY A 127 6.04 -0.61 -4.64
C GLY A 127 6.97 -0.41 -5.82
N GLU A 128 7.59 -1.49 -6.31
CA GLU A 128 8.66 -1.44 -7.31
C GLU A 128 9.82 -0.54 -6.85
N PHE A 129 9.88 0.73 -7.25
CA PHE A 129 10.90 1.69 -6.85
C PHE A 129 10.38 2.86 -6.00
N HIS A 130 9.07 2.93 -5.78
CA HIS A 130 8.43 4.06 -5.10
C HIS A 130 7.84 3.65 -3.76
N SER A 131 7.78 4.61 -2.84
CA SER A 131 7.12 4.48 -1.53
C SER A 131 5.99 5.49 -1.35
N LEU A 132 6.03 6.57 -2.11
CA LEU A 132 5.03 7.61 -2.13
C LEU A 132 4.74 7.99 -3.58
N SER A 133 3.48 8.17 -3.94
CA SER A 133 3.09 8.82 -5.18
C SER A 133 1.86 9.68 -5.01
N MET A 134 1.81 10.78 -5.73
CA MET A 134 0.67 11.70 -5.78
C MET A 134 0.14 11.78 -7.20
N TRP A 135 -1.17 11.73 -7.32
CA TRP A 135 -1.86 11.77 -8.60
C TRP A 135 -2.98 12.79 -8.57
N GLN A 136 -3.26 13.38 -9.72
CA GLN A 136 -4.48 14.13 -9.97
C GLN A 136 -5.47 13.21 -10.67
N GLY A 137 -6.58 12.94 -10.02
CA GLY A 137 -7.75 12.33 -10.65
C GLY A 137 -8.67 13.41 -11.20
N GLN A 138 -9.07 13.30 -12.48
CA GLN A 138 -10.03 14.21 -13.10
C GLN A 138 -10.82 13.47 -14.18
N GLY A 139 -12.13 13.27 -13.98
CA GLY A 139 -12.96 12.44 -14.84
C GLY A 139 -12.43 11.02 -14.93
N ASP A 140 -12.10 10.56 -16.13
CA ASP A 140 -11.50 9.24 -16.38
C ASP A 140 -9.96 9.24 -16.38
N GLN A 141 -9.32 10.40 -16.15
CA GLN A 141 -7.88 10.53 -16.17
C GLN A 141 -7.30 10.45 -14.76
N LEU A 142 -6.15 9.81 -14.67
CA LEU A 142 -5.34 9.68 -13.46
C LEU A 142 -3.89 10.00 -13.83
N GLU A 143 -3.44 11.21 -13.50
CA GLU A 143 -2.14 11.75 -13.87
C GLU A 143 -1.20 11.75 -12.67
N LEU A 144 0.04 11.27 -12.86
CA LEU A 144 1.08 11.28 -11.85
C LEU A 144 1.66 12.70 -11.71
N LEU A 145 1.56 13.28 -10.52
CA LEU A 145 2.13 14.58 -10.19
C LEU A 145 3.50 14.49 -9.54
N TYR A 146 3.71 13.47 -8.71
CA TYR A 146 4.94 13.30 -7.94
C TYR A 146 5.13 11.84 -7.52
N ASN A 147 6.38 11.41 -7.39
CA ASN A 147 6.74 10.15 -6.76
C ASN A 147 8.03 10.30 -5.95
N LEU A 148 8.20 9.43 -4.95
CA LEU A 148 9.36 9.37 -4.07
C LEU A 148 9.96 7.96 -4.09
N ASP A 149 11.29 7.90 -4.18
CA ASP A 149 12.04 6.64 -4.15
C ASP A 149 11.90 5.92 -2.79
N TYR A 150 11.85 4.60 -2.80
CA TYR A 150 11.62 3.75 -1.63
C TYR A 150 12.66 3.90 -0.52
N ARG A 151 13.84 4.46 -0.80
CA ARG A 151 14.83 4.77 0.23
C ARG A 151 14.35 5.82 1.23
N ASN A 152 13.34 6.61 0.82
CA ASN A 152 12.67 7.60 1.66
C ASN A 152 11.24 7.16 1.99
N SER A 153 11.09 5.99 2.62
CA SER A 153 9.80 5.36 2.86
C SER A 153 9.34 5.48 4.31
N VAL A 154 8.19 6.10 4.50
CA VAL A 154 7.49 6.12 5.79
C VAL A 154 7.01 4.71 6.19
N GLY A 155 6.59 3.90 5.23
CA GLY A 155 6.18 2.51 5.47
C GLY A 155 7.35 1.65 5.92
N LEU A 156 8.52 1.77 5.25
CA LEU A 156 9.73 1.06 5.71
C LEU A 156 10.21 1.56 7.07
N TRP A 157 10.06 2.86 7.38
CA TRP A 157 10.30 3.39 8.72
C TRP A 157 9.46 2.66 9.76
N TYR A 158 8.16 2.60 9.53
CA TYR A 158 7.23 1.95 10.47
C TYR A 158 7.54 0.46 10.63
N SER A 159 7.78 -0.25 9.53
CA SER A 159 8.17 -1.67 9.54
C SER A 159 9.51 -1.92 10.23
N ALA A 160 10.51 -1.03 10.06
CA ALA A 160 11.80 -1.15 10.73
C ALA A 160 11.65 -1.00 12.25
N MET A 161 10.80 -0.08 12.72
CA MET A 161 10.51 0.08 14.15
C MET A 161 9.65 -1.06 14.69
N THR A 162 8.75 -1.63 13.88
CA THR A 162 8.02 -2.86 14.20
C THR A 162 9.00 -3.99 14.50
N GLN A 163 9.98 -4.20 13.59
CA GLN A 163 11.04 -5.19 13.80
C GLN A 163 11.92 -4.87 15.02
N ARG A 164 12.25 -3.58 15.26
CA ARG A 164 13.02 -3.13 16.43
C ARG A 164 12.33 -3.47 17.75
N CYS A 165 11.00 -3.47 17.77
CA CYS A 165 10.21 -3.88 18.93
C CYS A 165 10.01 -5.41 19.04
N GLY A 166 10.70 -6.22 18.22
CA GLY A 166 10.61 -7.68 18.25
C GLY A 166 9.38 -8.26 17.56
N LEU A 167 8.64 -7.43 16.83
CA LEU A 167 7.47 -7.80 16.05
C LEU A 167 7.87 -8.15 14.60
N LYS A 168 6.97 -8.82 13.88
CA LYS A 168 7.17 -9.22 12.49
C LYS A 168 6.89 -8.05 11.54
N PRO A 169 7.91 -7.54 10.80
CA PRO A 169 7.73 -6.44 9.87
C PRO A 169 6.82 -6.86 8.71
N ILE A 170 6.05 -5.89 8.17
CA ILE A 170 5.07 -6.06 7.08
C ILE A 170 3.80 -6.83 7.51
N GLU A 171 3.76 -7.36 8.73
CA GLU A 171 2.63 -8.15 9.22
C GLU A 171 2.04 -7.65 10.55
N GLU A 172 2.86 -7.07 11.43
CA GLU A 172 2.47 -6.75 12.81
C GLU A 172 2.57 -5.25 13.14
N GLU A 173 2.58 -4.38 12.13
CA GLU A 173 2.55 -2.92 12.31
C GLU A 173 1.33 -2.46 13.12
N TYR A 174 0.21 -3.16 13.00
CA TYR A 174 -1.00 -2.86 13.77
C TYR A 174 -0.80 -3.12 15.28
N ILE A 175 0.06 -4.06 15.66
CA ILE A 175 0.43 -4.30 17.07
C ILE A 175 1.28 -3.12 17.57
N LEU A 176 2.28 -2.69 16.79
CA LEU A 176 3.09 -1.51 17.13
C LEU A 176 2.20 -0.26 17.31
N MET A 177 1.22 -0.06 16.40
CA MET A 177 0.26 1.03 16.52
C MET A 177 -0.54 0.96 17.82
N GLY A 178 -0.98 -0.24 18.23
CA GLY A 178 -1.65 -0.45 19.51
C GLY A 178 -0.74 -0.20 20.72
N MET A 179 0.53 -0.65 20.67
CA MET A 179 1.53 -0.42 21.71
C MET A 179 1.83 1.06 21.93
N ALA A 180 1.73 1.87 20.89
CA ALA A 180 1.98 3.31 20.95
C ALA A 180 1.10 4.03 21.98
N ALA A 181 -0.12 3.54 22.23
CA ALA A 181 -1.03 4.10 23.23
C ALA A 181 -0.55 3.90 24.69
N LEU A 182 0.44 3.02 24.92
CA LEU A 182 0.93 2.67 26.25
C LEU A 182 2.29 3.34 26.58
N GLY A 183 2.90 4.02 25.61
CA GLY A 183 4.22 4.61 25.73
C GLY A 183 4.21 6.14 25.91
N ASN A 184 5.37 6.68 26.22
CA ASN A 184 5.63 8.11 26.27
C ASN A 184 6.46 8.55 25.04
N PRO A 185 5.85 9.21 24.03
CA PRO A 185 6.58 9.59 22.84
C PRO A 185 7.69 10.61 23.10
N ASN A 186 7.52 11.50 24.11
CA ASN A 186 8.48 12.56 24.38
C ASN A 186 9.86 12.04 24.80
N ARG A 187 9.94 10.78 25.21
CA ARG A 187 11.21 10.19 25.65
C ARG A 187 12.19 9.95 24.48
N LEU A 188 11.69 9.58 23.31
CA LEU A 188 12.53 9.10 22.21
C LEU A 188 12.30 9.81 20.86
N THR A 189 11.25 10.59 20.73
CA THR A 189 10.91 11.24 19.45
C THR A 189 12.06 12.09 18.92
N ARG A 190 12.74 12.86 19.80
CA ARG A 190 13.83 13.73 19.37
C ARG A 190 15.04 12.90 18.90
N ASP A 191 15.43 11.89 19.68
CA ASP A 191 16.55 11.01 19.31
C ASP A 191 16.29 10.33 17.95
N MET A 192 15.06 9.83 17.75
CA MET A 192 14.69 9.20 16.47
C MET A 192 14.71 10.19 15.29
N LEU A 193 14.21 11.41 15.49
CA LEU A 193 14.28 12.43 14.46
C LEU A 193 15.73 12.77 14.11
N ASP A 194 16.56 12.98 15.14
CA ASP A 194 17.97 13.32 14.97
C ASP A 194 18.78 12.17 14.34
N ASP A 195 18.43 10.91 14.59
CA ASP A 195 19.19 9.76 14.07
C ASP A 195 18.74 9.34 12.66
N PHE A 196 17.45 9.39 12.35
CA PHE A 196 16.90 8.77 11.13
C PHE A 196 16.41 9.74 10.09
N ILE A 197 16.00 10.97 10.45
CA ILE A 197 15.27 11.84 9.55
C ILE A 197 16.07 13.10 9.26
N TYR A 198 16.22 13.39 7.97
CA TYR A 198 16.71 14.69 7.54
C TYR A 198 15.51 15.58 7.25
N MET A 199 15.33 16.62 8.07
CA MET A 199 14.23 17.59 7.95
C MET A 199 14.82 18.94 7.47
N PRO A 200 15.08 19.12 6.17
CA PRO A 200 15.45 20.42 5.66
C PRO A 200 14.27 21.38 5.84
N ILE A 201 14.52 22.50 6.50
CA ILE A 201 13.47 23.47 6.84
C ILE A 201 12.87 24.11 5.57
N ASP A 202 13.63 24.16 4.47
CA ASP A 202 13.31 24.91 3.25
C ASP A 202 13.21 24.07 1.97
N ASP A 203 13.20 22.73 2.05
CA ASP A 203 13.05 21.90 0.84
C ASP A 203 11.57 21.63 0.54
N TYR A 204 10.94 22.56 -0.17
CA TYR A 204 9.58 22.43 -0.66
C TYR A 204 9.43 21.44 -1.83
N ASN A 205 10.52 20.83 -2.31
CA ASN A 205 10.49 19.89 -3.43
C ASN A 205 10.52 18.43 -2.99
N ASN A 206 10.93 18.16 -1.74
CA ASN A 206 10.99 16.82 -1.20
C ASN A 206 10.35 16.77 0.20
N PRO A 207 9.19 16.12 0.35
CA PRO A 207 8.50 16.07 1.64
C PRO A 207 9.21 15.21 2.69
N LEU A 208 10.08 14.28 2.25
CA LEU A 208 10.69 13.28 3.13
C LEU A 208 12.11 12.96 2.71
N GLN A 209 13.02 12.88 3.68
CA GLN A 209 14.35 12.30 3.49
C GLN A 209 14.80 11.56 4.75
N PHE A 210 15.12 10.28 4.59
CA PHE A 210 15.73 9.47 5.63
C PHE A 210 17.25 9.44 5.48
N LYS A 211 17.96 9.43 6.60
CA LYS A 211 19.44 9.34 6.64
C LYS A 211 19.93 7.95 6.27
N GLU A 212 19.12 6.94 6.56
CA GLU A 212 19.43 5.52 6.37
C GLU A 212 18.39 4.81 5.50
N ASN A 213 18.85 3.83 4.73
CA ASN A 213 17.93 2.94 4.02
C ASN A 213 17.40 1.86 4.96
N LEU A 214 16.16 2.01 5.39
CA LEU A 214 15.53 1.16 6.41
C LEU A 214 14.94 -0.17 5.86
N HIS A 215 15.20 -0.50 4.60
CA HIS A 215 14.72 -1.75 3.99
C HIS A 215 15.19 -3.02 4.73
N ARG A 216 16.32 -2.94 5.45
CA ARG A 216 16.85 -4.06 6.26
C ARG A 216 16.54 -3.95 7.75
N GLY A 217 15.67 -3.00 8.13
CA GLY A 217 15.36 -2.73 9.52
C GLY A 217 16.41 -1.88 10.24
N CYS A 218 16.22 -1.70 11.55
CA CYS A 218 17.09 -0.87 12.41
C CYS A 218 17.33 -1.51 13.78
N GLN A 219 17.49 -2.82 13.86
CA GLN A 219 17.74 -3.53 15.14
C GLN A 219 19.00 -3.07 15.87
N TRP A 220 19.94 -2.45 15.16
CA TRP A 220 21.16 -1.85 15.70
C TRP A 220 20.88 -0.58 16.52
N TRP A 221 19.75 0.07 16.32
CA TRP A 221 19.41 1.30 17.01
C TRP A 221 19.00 1.04 18.46
N ARG A 222 19.73 1.71 19.40
CA ARG A 222 19.47 1.66 20.84
C ARG A 222 19.22 0.24 21.38
N PRO A 223 20.15 -0.72 21.18
CA PRO A 223 19.96 -2.11 21.59
C PRO A 223 19.86 -2.28 23.12
N ASP A 224 20.22 -1.25 23.87
CA ASP A 224 20.07 -1.12 25.33
C ASP A 224 18.59 -1.01 25.78
N LEU A 225 17.69 -0.54 24.93
CA LEU A 225 16.27 -0.39 25.25
C LEU A 225 15.53 -1.72 25.05
N THR A 226 15.34 -2.47 26.15
CA THR A 226 14.80 -3.84 26.09
C THR A 226 13.62 -4.11 27.01
N SER A 227 13.34 -3.20 27.97
CA SER A 227 12.21 -3.37 28.87
C SER A 227 10.89 -3.20 28.12
N GLN A 228 9.79 -3.76 28.64
CA GLN A 228 8.47 -3.60 28.05
C GLN A 228 8.09 -2.11 27.90
N GLN A 229 8.46 -1.27 28.88
CA GLN A 229 8.21 0.16 28.80
C GLN A 229 9.05 0.83 27.71
N ASP A 230 10.30 0.40 27.51
CA ASP A 230 11.12 0.90 26.41
C ASP A 230 10.47 0.62 25.04
N LEU A 231 9.94 -0.58 24.86
CA LEU A 231 9.26 -0.96 23.60
C LEU A 231 7.98 -0.14 23.39
N TYR A 232 7.22 0.14 24.44
CA TYR A 232 6.07 1.03 24.37
C TYR A 232 6.47 2.47 24.01
N ASP A 233 7.55 2.99 24.58
CA ASP A 233 8.05 4.33 24.30
C ASP A 233 8.61 4.43 22.86
N ILE A 234 9.27 3.37 22.35
CA ILE A 234 9.68 3.27 20.95
C ILE A 234 8.45 3.32 20.03
N ALA A 235 7.40 2.53 20.34
CA ALA A 235 6.18 2.49 19.57
C ALA A 235 5.47 3.87 19.55
N ALA A 236 5.39 4.53 20.72
CA ALA A 236 4.77 5.85 20.85
C ALA A 236 5.52 6.93 20.06
N ALA A 237 6.85 6.96 20.15
CA ALA A 237 7.69 7.87 19.39
C ALA A 237 7.60 7.60 17.87
N THR A 238 7.55 6.31 17.47
CA THR A 238 7.36 5.91 16.07
C THR A 238 6.04 6.43 15.52
N GLN A 239 4.94 6.27 16.26
CA GLN A 239 3.63 6.75 15.86
C GLN A 239 3.59 8.27 15.76
N GLN A 240 4.16 8.99 16.74
CA GLN A 240 4.23 10.45 16.72
C GLN A 240 5.01 10.96 15.49
N ILE A 241 6.15 10.35 15.18
CA ILE A 241 6.94 10.70 13.99
C ILE A 241 6.17 10.38 12.71
N TYR A 242 5.50 9.23 12.64
CA TYR A 242 4.65 8.89 11.50
C TYR A 242 3.59 9.96 11.25
N GLU A 243 2.92 10.43 12.29
CA GLU A 243 1.91 11.48 12.22
C GLU A 243 2.51 12.82 11.72
N MET A 244 3.68 13.21 12.24
CA MET A 244 4.39 14.40 11.76
C MET A 244 4.77 14.29 10.27
N LEU A 245 5.23 13.13 9.83
CA LEU A 245 5.59 12.90 8.43
C LEU A 245 4.36 12.87 7.53
N LEU A 246 3.25 12.29 7.99
CA LEU A 246 1.98 12.31 7.26
C LEU A 246 1.48 13.74 7.09
N GLU A 247 1.49 14.56 8.14
CA GLU A 247 1.09 15.98 8.03
C GLU A 247 1.97 16.74 7.02
N ARG A 248 3.28 16.48 7.01
CA ARG A 248 4.20 17.08 6.03
C ARG A 248 3.87 16.64 4.60
N ILE A 249 3.54 15.36 4.39
CA ILE A 249 3.10 14.84 3.09
C ILE A 249 1.79 15.53 2.65
N LEU A 250 0.83 15.68 3.56
CA LEU A 250 -0.46 16.33 3.29
C LEU A 250 -0.28 17.80 2.93
N GLN A 251 0.57 18.55 3.65
CA GLN A 251 0.94 19.92 3.32
C GLN A 251 1.60 20.01 1.95
N PHE A 252 2.52 19.10 1.64
CA PHE A 252 3.15 19.03 0.32
C PHE A 252 2.11 18.73 -0.77
N ALA A 253 1.15 17.83 -0.52
CA ALA A 253 0.09 17.52 -1.47
C ALA A 253 -0.72 18.77 -1.84
N LEU A 254 -1.03 19.64 -0.89
CA LEU A 254 -1.74 20.90 -1.14
C LEU A 254 -0.95 21.88 -2.04
N THR A 255 0.37 21.73 -2.16
CA THR A 255 1.15 22.51 -3.12
C THR A 255 1.03 21.99 -4.55
N LYS A 256 0.54 20.76 -4.74
CA LYS A 256 0.46 20.08 -6.04
C LYS A 256 -0.96 19.95 -6.58
N THR A 257 -1.97 20.15 -5.73
CA THR A 257 -3.38 20.04 -6.11
C THR A 257 -4.22 21.15 -5.50
N SER A 258 -5.29 21.52 -6.18
CA SER A 258 -6.34 22.40 -5.65
C SER A 258 -7.57 21.63 -5.18
N SER A 259 -7.58 20.31 -5.34
CA SER A 259 -8.73 19.48 -4.97
C SER A 259 -8.96 19.45 -3.47
N ARG A 260 -10.23 19.53 -3.07
CA ARG A 260 -10.65 19.34 -1.67
C ARG A 260 -10.94 17.89 -1.32
N ASN A 261 -10.92 17.00 -2.31
CA ASN A 261 -11.15 15.58 -2.15
C ASN A 261 -9.80 14.86 -2.08
N LEU A 262 -9.62 14.01 -1.08
CA LEU A 262 -8.47 13.12 -0.93
C LEU A 262 -8.92 11.67 -1.11
N VAL A 263 -8.14 10.93 -1.89
CA VAL A 263 -8.15 9.47 -1.90
C VAL A 263 -6.83 9.01 -1.31
N LEU A 264 -6.86 8.25 -0.21
CA LEU A 264 -5.66 7.76 0.49
C LEU A 264 -5.56 6.24 0.34
N MET A 265 -4.44 5.76 -0.21
CA MET A 265 -4.18 4.36 -0.55
C MET A 265 -2.75 3.94 -0.15
N GLY A 266 -2.45 2.65 -0.31
CA GLY A 266 -1.21 2.01 0.10
C GLY A 266 -1.30 1.44 1.52
N GLY A 267 -0.35 0.60 1.91
CA GLY A 267 -0.34 -0.06 3.23
C GLY A 267 -0.39 0.91 4.41
N CYS A 268 0.20 2.10 4.25
CA CYS A 268 0.19 3.14 5.29
C CYS A 268 -1.21 3.73 5.57
N ALA A 269 -2.15 3.63 4.65
CA ALA A 269 -3.54 4.03 4.88
C ALA A 269 -4.28 3.17 5.91
N LEU A 270 -3.70 2.03 6.31
CA LEU A 270 -4.20 1.21 7.42
C LEU A 270 -3.91 1.79 8.81
N ASN A 271 -3.05 2.82 8.91
CA ASN A 271 -2.78 3.49 10.19
C ASN A 271 -3.98 4.38 10.60
N CYS A 272 -4.99 3.75 11.17
CA CYS A 272 -6.22 4.42 11.56
C CYS A 272 -6.01 5.46 12.68
N ALA A 273 -4.96 5.32 13.51
CA ALA A 273 -4.62 6.29 14.54
C ALA A 273 -4.24 7.65 13.94
N ALA A 274 -3.55 7.66 12.78
CA ALA A 274 -3.13 8.88 12.10
C ALA A 274 -4.16 9.41 11.08
N ASN A 275 -5.07 8.57 10.58
CA ASN A 275 -5.97 8.95 9.49
C ASN A 275 -6.91 10.14 9.82
N HIS A 276 -7.15 10.43 11.09
CA HIS A 276 -7.92 11.60 11.49
C HIS A 276 -7.26 12.93 11.08
N LEU A 277 -5.92 12.94 10.90
CA LEU A 277 -5.17 14.14 10.53
C LEU A 277 -5.51 14.64 9.12
N VAL A 278 -5.95 13.74 8.23
CA VAL A 278 -6.24 14.11 6.83
C VAL A 278 -7.37 15.13 6.72
N TYR A 279 -8.31 15.14 7.67
CA TYR A 279 -9.44 16.07 7.72
C TYR A 279 -9.04 17.51 8.11
N LYS A 280 -7.80 17.74 8.57
CA LYS A 280 -7.24 19.08 8.75
C LYS A 280 -6.93 19.76 7.41
N TYR A 281 -6.73 18.97 6.35
CA TYR A 281 -6.21 19.42 5.06
C TYR A 281 -7.20 19.23 3.92
N PHE A 282 -8.03 18.18 3.97
CA PHE A 282 -8.99 17.86 2.93
C PHE A 282 -10.41 17.76 3.49
N GLN A 283 -11.37 18.24 2.72
CA GLN A 283 -12.77 18.29 3.15
C GLN A 283 -13.45 16.93 3.06
N ASN A 284 -13.20 16.20 1.97
CA ASN A 284 -13.77 14.90 1.72
C ASN A 284 -12.63 13.88 1.56
N VAL A 285 -12.77 12.74 2.22
CA VAL A 285 -11.74 11.71 2.24
C VAL A 285 -12.35 10.36 1.88
N TRP A 286 -11.69 9.66 0.95
CA TRP A 286 -11.98 8.27 0.65
C TRP A 286 -10.75 7.43 0.94
N ILE A 287 -10.90 6.46 1.84
CA ILE A 287 -9.96 5.37 2.05
C ILE A 287 -10.71 4.11 1.69
N MET A 288 -10.28 3.44 0.63
CA MET A 288 -10.90 2.18 0.21
C MET A 288 -10.77 1.14 1.34
N PRO A 289 -11.77 0.29 1.60
CA PRO A 289 -11.71 -0.72 2.68
C PRO A 289 -10.54 -1.70 2.61
N ALA A 290 -9.95 -1.89 1.42
CA ALA A 290 -8.72 -2.65 1.18
C ALA A 290 -7.66 -1.73 0.55
N PRO A 291 -7.03 -0.80 1.30
CA PRO A 291 -6.14 0.20 0.72
C PRO A 291 -4.75 -0.35 0.37
N GLY A 292 -4.35 -1.50 0.92
CA GLY A 292 -3.08 -2.18 0.66
C GLY A 292 -3.08 -2.99 -0.64
N ASP A 293 -2.09 -3.89 -0.79
CA ASP A 293 -1.85 -4.68 -2.00
C ASP A 293 -3.06 -5.53 -2.43
N ASN A 294 -3.88 -5.97 -1.48
CA ASN A 294 -5.10 -6.71 -1.75
C ASN A 294 -6.10 -5.93 -2.63
N GLY A 295 -6.27 -4.63 -2.37
CA GLY A 295 -7.12 -3.78 -3.21
C GLY A 295 -6.54 -3.52 -4.60
N SER A 296 -5.23 -3.69 -4.78
CA SER A 296 -4.58 -3.55 -6.08
C SER A 296 -5.05 -4.56 -7.12
N ALA A 297 -5.67 -5.68 -6.71
CA ALA A 297 -6.34 -6.58 -7.62
C ALA A 297 -7.50 -5.87 -8.37
N ILE A 298 -8.29 -5.07 -7.68
CA ILE A 298 -9.33 -4.22 -8.30
C ILE A 298 -8.67 -3.13 -9.15
N GLY A 299 -7.67 -2.46 -8.57
CA GLY A 299 -6.98 -1.34 -9.22
C GLY A 299 -6.27 -1.71 -10.51
N ALA A 300 -5.73 -2.93 -10.62
CA ALA A 300 -5.08 -3.40 -11.84
C ALA A 300 -6.06 -3.39 -13.04
N VAL A 301 -7.33 -3.76 -12.83
CA VAL A 301 -8.36 -3.68 -13.86
C VAL A 301 -8.72 -2.22 -14.14
N LEU A 302 -8.99 -1.44 -13.07
CA LEU A 302 -9.46 -0.06 -13.19
C LEU A 302 -8.40 0.87 -13.82
N ALA A 303 -7.12 0.64 -13.58
CA ALA A 303 -6.02 1.39 -14.21
C ALA A 303 -6.03 1.32 -15.75
N HIS A 304 -6.53 0.22 -16.31
CA HIS A 304 -6.62 0.01 -17.75
C HIS A 304 -7.99 0.39 -18.32
N THR A 305 -9.08 0.15 -17.58
CA THR A 305 -10.43 0.50 -18.05
C THR A 305 -10.73 1.98 -17.90
N LYS A 306 -10.08 2.63 -16.90
CA LYS A 306 -10.26 4.05 -16.57
C LYS A 306 -11.72 4.44 -16.32
N LYS A 307 -12.47 3.57 -15.66
CA LYS A 307 -13.88 3.78 -15.41
C LYS A 307 -14.19 3.79 -13.92
N HIS A 308 -14.92 4.79 -13.51
CA HIS A 308 -15.54 4.79 -12.19
C HIS A 308 -16.57 3.68 -12.11
N ILE A 309 -16.58 2.98 -10.97
CA ILE A 309 -17.58 1.97 -10.66
C ILE A 309 -18.40 2.44 -9.46
N ASN A 310 -19.66 2.04 -9.43
CA ASN A 310 -20.45 2.15 -8.22
C ASN A 310 -19.91 1.14 -7.22
N TRP A 311 -19.33 1.64 -6.12
CA TRP A 311 -18.80 0.78 -5.09
C TRP A 311 -19.90 -0.03 -4.42
N PRO A 312 -19.90 -1.36 -4.53
CA PRO A 312 -21.02 -2.20 -4.06
C PRO A 312 -21.02 -2.42 -2.54
N GLY A 313 -20.04 -1.85 -1.83
CA GLY A 313 -19.84 -2.05 -0.40
C GLY A 313 -18.67 -3.00 -0.09
N VAL A 314 -18.52 -3.36 1.18
CA VAL A 314 -17.38 -4.17 1.66
C VAL A 314 -17.65 -5.69 1.56
N TYR A 315 -18.89 -6.08 1.35
CA TYR A 315 -19.31 -7.50 1.31
C TYR A 315 -19.39 -7.98 -0.15
N ILE A 316 -18.25 -8.03 -0.82
CA ILE A 316 -18.09 -8.47 -2.21
C ILE A 316 -17.24 -9.73 -2.35
N GLY A 317 -16.98 -10.39 -1.23
CA GLY A 317 -16.31 -11.68 -1.16
C GLY A 317 -17.27 -12.84 -1.45
N TYR A 318 -17.11 -13.95 -0.74
CA TYR A 318 -17.99 -15.12 -0.85
C TYR A 318 -18.97 -15.18 0.34
N ASP A 319 -20.13 -15.77 0.12
CA ASP A 319 -21.06 -16.06 1.17
C ASP A 319 -20.51 -17.20 2.06
N MET A 320 -20.53 -17.00 3.39
CA MET A 320 -20.05 -17.97 4.38
C MET A 320 -21.17 -18.95 4.74
#